data_60f7309a92c300825e345167f9c9d9fd
#
_entry.id   60f7309a92c300825e345167f9c9d9fd
#
_cell.length_a   1.000
_cell.length_b   1.000
_cell.length_c   1.000
_cell.angle_alpha   90.00
_cell.angle_beta   90.00
_cell.angle_gamma   90.00
#
_symmetry.space_group_name_H-M   'P 1'
#
loop_
_entity.id
_entity.type
_entity.pdbx_description
1 polymer ?
#
loop_
_entity_poly.entity_id
_entity_poly.type
_entity_poly.pdbx_seq_one_letter_code
_entity_poly.pdbx_strand_id
1 'polypeptide(L)'
;DVRFAFTERAGGVSEDAYSSLNLGSHVGDDPFAVQENRRRALEAIGAAECEHNLLVPNQVHGDHVVTVTSNGADDLENIREQIAEGCDAIVCTAREVPVMLCFADCVPVVLVAPGGFAVVHSGWKGTIARISAKACQALCEAAGCKPDDISAYIGPHILGDEYEVSQELMDRFAAEFVCIDATASRILDLSAAIREALMDVGVEASGIVDAKLSTVRQ
;
A
#
# COMPACT_ATOMS: atom_id res chain seq x y z
N ASP A 1 12.07 -15.08 -2.99
CA ASP A 1 11.17 -14.90 -1.83
C ASP A 1 10.87 -13.42 -1.65
N VAL A 2 9.60 -13.06 -1.43
CA VAL A 2 9.17 -11.70 -1.06
C VAL A 2 9.18 -11.61 0.47
N ARG A 3 9.74 -10.52 1.01
CA ARG A 3 9.68 -10.18 2.44
C ARG A 3 9.00 -8.83 2.57
N PHE A 4 8.09 -8.70 3.51
CA PHE A 4 7.44 -7.42 3.80
C PHE A 4 7.13 -7.28 5.28
N ALA A 5 6.88 -6.05 5.72
CA ALA A 5 6.43 -5.73 7.07
C ALA A 5 5.50 -4.51 7.04
N PHE A 6 4.60 -4.47 8.00
CA PHE A 6 3.90 -3.25 8.39
C PHE A 6 4.57 -2.73 9.66
N THR A 7 5.12 -1.53 9.60
CA THR A 7 5.86 -0.94 10.72
C THR A 7 4.90 -0.24 11.68
N GLU A 8 5.27 -0.20 12.95
CA GLU A 8 4.68 0.68 13.95
C GLU A 8 5.48 1.98 14.07
N ARG A 9 4.99 2.93 14.86
CA ARG A 9 5.68 4.20 15.08
C ARG A 9 6.91 4.11 16.00
N ALA A 10 7.13 3.00 16.68
CA ALA A 10 8.25 2.82 17.60
C ALA A 10 9.52 2.32 16.89
N GLY A 11 10.71 2.59 17.48
CA GLY A 11 12.00 2.04 17.03
C GLY A 11 12.84 2.94 16.14
N GLY A 12 12.39 4.17 15.88
CA GLY A 12 13.11 5.17 15.09
C GLY A 12 13.93 6.17 15.92
N VAL A 13 14.38 7.23 15.24
CA VAL A 13 15.19 8.33 15.77
C VAL A 13 14.55 9.70 15.64
N SER A 14 13.40 9.80 15.00
CA SER A 14 12.65 11.05 14.92
C SER A 14 12.14 11.47 16.31
N GLU A 15 12.06 12.78 16.53
CA GLU A 15 11.69 13.39 17.81
C GLU A 15 10.33 14.09 17.73
N ASP A 16 9.85 14.60 18.84
CA ASP A 16 8.64 15.41 18.97
C ASP A 16 7.38 14.76 18.32
N ALA A 17 6.72 15.49 17.42
CA ALA A 17 5.51 15.04 16.74
C ALA A 17 5.72 13.79 15.85
N TYR A 18 6.97 13.54 15.42
CA TYR A 18 7.33 12.43 14.54
C TYR A 18 7.90 11.22 15.28
N SER A 19 7.91 11.24 16.60
CA SER A 19 8.51 10.21 17.46
C SER A 19 7.78 8.87 17.30
N SER A 20 8.52 7.82 16.86
CA SER A 20 9.95 7.81 16.57
C SER A 20 10.30 7.28 15.16
N LEU A 21 9.56 6.33 14.57
CA LEU A 21 9.89 5.68 13.29
C LEU A 21 9.11 6.34 12.13
N ASN A 22 9.23 7.67 11.98
CA ASN A 22 8.65 8.33 10.83
C ASN A 22 9.45 8.01 9.56
N LEU A 23 8.76 7.56 8.51
CA LEU A 23 9.31 7.17 7.21
C LEU A 23 8.97 8.17 6.10
N GLY A 24 8.08 9.14 6.38
CA GLY A 24 7.60 10.14 5.45
C GLY A 24 8.51 11.37 5.38
N SER A 25 9.09 11.65 4.21
CA SER A 25 9.96 12.81 3.99
C SER A 25 9.20 14.12 3.70
N HIS A 26 7.88 14.03 3.43
CA HIS A 26 7.04 15.15 3.02
C HIS A 26 6.31 15.86 4.17
N VAL A 27 6.47 15.37 5.39
CA VAL A 27 5.72 15.87 6.56
C VAL A 27 6.47 16.93 7.36
N GLY A 28 7.74 17.23 7.01
CA GLY A 28 8.54 18.31 7.65
C GLY A 28 9.42 17.82 8.81
N ASP A 29 9.68 16.53 8.92
CA ASP A 29 10.66 15.95 9.83
C ASP A 29 12.11 16.17 9.35
N ASP A 30 13.10 15.95 10.22
CA ASP A 30 14.50 15.97 9.86
C ASP A 30 14.82 14.91 8.79
N PRO A 31 15.29 15.29 7.59
CA PRO A 31 15.61 14.34 6.52
C PRO A 31 16.62 13.27 6.94
N PHE A 32 17.58 13.58 7.82
CA PHE A 32 18.55 12.59 8.32
C PHE A 32 17.89 11.56 9.24
N ALA A 33 16.94 12.00 10.07
CA ALA A 33 16.15 11.08 10.91
C ALA A 33 15.30 10.15 10.05
N VAL A 34 14.62 10.69 9.03
CA VAL A 34 13.82 9.89 8.09
C VAL A 34 14.66 8.87 7.34
N GLN A 35 15.87 9.26 6.89
CA GLN A 35 16.79 8.34 6.22
C GLN A 35 17.25 7.21 7.15
N GLU A 36 17.64 7.52 8.37
CA GLU A 36 18.03 6.51 9.37
C GLU A 36 16.84 5.58 9.70
N ASN A 37 15.63 6.11 9.82
CA ASN A 37 14.43 5.31 10.05
C ASN A 37 14.17 4.34 8.88
N ARG A 38 14.29 4.80 7.64
CA ARG A 38 14.16 3.94 6.45
C ARG A 38 15.20 2.83 6.43
N ARG A 39 16.46 3.16 6.75
CA ARG A 39 17.53 2.17 6.88
C ARG A 39 17.19 1.09 7.92
N ARG A 40 16.68 1.48 9.09
CA ARG A 40 16.25 0.53 10.14
C ARG A 40 15.09 -0.36 9.68
N ALA A 41 14.11 0.21 9.00
CA ALA A 41 13.00 -0.55 8.45
C ALA A 41 13.48 -1.59 7.43
N LEU A 42 14.40 -1.22 6.54
CA LEU A 42 15.02 -2.15 5.58
C LEU A 42 15.86 -3.23 6.27
N GLU A 43 16.63 -2.87 7.30
CA GLU A 43 17.42 -3.82 8.09
C GLU A 43 16.52 -4.88 8.75
N ALA A 44 15.38 -4.46 9.30
CA ALA A 44 14.43 -5.37 9.96
C ALA A 44 13.87 -6.46 9.02
N ILE A 45 13.75 -6.18 7.73
CA ILE A 45 13.32 -7.17 6.72
C ILE A 45 14.49 -7.82 5.98
N GLY A 46 15.75 -7.49 6.35
CA GLY A 46 16.96 -8.01 5.71
C GLY A 46 17.19 -7.49 4.29
N ALA A 47 16.84 -6.23 4.03
CA ALA A 47 16.99 -5.55 2.74
C ALA A 47 17.94 -4.33 2.80
N ALA A 48 18.73 -4.17 3.86
CA ALA A 48 19.63 -3.02 4.04
C ALA A 48 20.65 -2.85 2.90
N GLU A 49 21.15 -3.95 2.34
CA GLU A 49 22.13 -3.91 1.24
C GLU A 49 21.54 -3.32 -0.05
N CYS A 50 20.22 -3.35 -0.17
CA CYS A 50 19.47 -2.84 -1.33
C CYS A 50 18.92 -1.42 -1.13
N GLU A 51 19.32 -0.69 -0.06
CA GLU A 51 18.82 0.66 0.25
C GLU A 51 18.97 1.63 -0.94
N HIS A 52 20.07 1.52 -1.70
CA HIS A 52 20.32 2.35 -2.87
C HIS A 52 19.28 2.20 -4.00
N ASN A 53 18.55 1.08 -4.03
CA ASN A 53 17.47 0.79 -4.96
C ASN A 53 16.08 1.10 -4.37
N LEU A 54 16.00 1.61 -3.15
CA LEU A 54 14.71 1.91 -2.50
C LEU A 54 13.87 2.87 -3.34
N LEU A 55 12.61 2.49 -3.54
CA LEU A 55 11.58 3.30 -4.18
C LEU A 55 10.54 3.74 -3.16
N VAL A 56 10.35 5.06 -3.07
CA VAL A 56 9.34 5.69 -2.19
C VAL A 56 8.54 6.67 -3.04
N PRO A 57 7.27 6.38 -3.38
CA PRO A 57 6.49 7.22 -4.26
C PRO A 57 5.98 8.48 -3.55
N ASN A 58 5.67 9.50 -4.36
CA ASN A 58 4.83 10.61 -3.93
C ASN A 58 3.35 10.14 -3.94
N GLN A 59 2.82 9.78 -2.77
CA GLN A 59 1.44 9.32 -2.63
C GLN A 59 0.47 10.51 -2.72
N VAL A 60 -0.44 10.44 -3.67
CA VAL A 60 -1.41 11.53 -3.99
C VAL A 60 -2.85 11.14 -3.73
N HIS A 61 -3.09 9.97 -3.11
CA HIS A 61 -4.40 9.36 -2.90
C HIS A 61 -5.17 9.13 -4.22
N GLY A 62 -4.43 8.81 -5.27
CA GLY A 62 -4.94 8.50 -6.60
C GLY A 62 -5.11 6.99 -6.84
N ASP A 63 -5.03 6.62 -8.11
CA ASP A 63 -5.16 5.24 -8.57
C ASP A 63 -4.08 4.85 -9.60
N HIS A 64 -3.01 5.66 -9.67
CA HIS A 64 -1.89 5.41 -10.56
C HIS A 64 -1.02 4.28 -10.02
N VAL A 65 -0.72 3.32 -10.89
CA VAL A 65 0.11 2.15 -10.64
C VAL A 65 1.35 2.21 -11.51
N VAL A 66 2.53 2.11 -10.91
CA VAL A 66 3.82 2.05 -11.64
C VAL A 66 4.39 0.64 -11.54
N THR A 67 4.90 0.10 -12.67
CA THR A 67 5.48 -1.24 -12.74
C THR A 67 6.99 -1.18 -12.92
N VAL A 68 7.71 -1.94 -12.10
CA VAL A 68 9.18 -2.03 -12.04
C VAL A 68 9.62 -3.43 -12.42
N THR A 69 10.29 -3.57 -13.56
CA THR A 69 10.72 -4.88 -14.10
C THR A 69 12.24 -5.05 -14.12
N SER A 70 13.00 -3.99 -13.84
CA SER A 70 14.47 -3.95 -13.88
C SER A 70 15.02 -3.25 -12.64
N ASN A 71 16.22 -3.66 -12.21
CA ASN A 71 16.99 -2.97 -11.17
C ASN A 71 18.19 -2.21 -11.76
N GLY A 72 18.25 -2.00 -13.07
CA GLY A 72 19.27 -1.18 -13.71
C GLY A 72 19.21 0.27 -13.24
N ALA A 73 20.37 0.91 -13.07
CA ALA A 73 20.42 2.27 -12.51
C ALA A 73 19.62 3.29 -13.33
N ASP A 74 19.73 3.25 -14.65
CA ASP A 74 19.00 4.16 -15.56
C ASP A 74 17.49 3.88 -15.52
N ASP A 75 17.09 2.60 -15.44
CA ASP A 75 15.68 2.20 -15.33
C ASP A 75 15.08 2.69 -14.01
N LEU A 76 15.80 2.51 -12.89
CA LEU A 76 15.34 2.98 -11.58
C LEU A 76 15.27 4.50 -11.49
N GLU A 77 16.15 5.24 -12.18
CA GLU A 77 16.06 6.70 -12.24
C GLU A 77 14.80 7.16 -12.98
N ASN A 78 14.51 6.55 -14.13
CA ASN A 78 13.25 6.80 -14.85
C ASN A 78 12.00 6.46 -14.00
N ILE A 79 12.06 5.37 -13.21
CA ILE A 79 10.98 5.03 -12.28
C ILE A 79 10.85 6.07 -11.16
N ARG A 80 11.96 6.57 -10.60
CA ARG A 80 11.93 7.63 -9.58
C ARG A 80 11.27 8.91 -10.09
N GLU A 81 11.54 9.29 -11.32
CA GLU A 81 10.87 10.43 -11.96
C GLU A 81 9.37 10.19 -12.08
N GLN A 82 8.94 9.01 -12.58
CA GLN A 82 7.51 8.67 -12.71
C GLN A 82 6.77 8.68 -11.36
N ILE A 83 7.33 8.04 -10.31
CA ILE A 83 6.67 7.98 -9.01
C ILE A 83 6.69 9.31 -8.26
N ALA A 84 7.58 10.23 -8.61
CA ALA A 84 7.61 11.59 -8.08
C ALA A 84 6.45 12.45 -8.59
N GLU A 85 5.93 12.19 -9.80
CA GLU A 85 4.75 12.87 -10.36
C GLU A 85 3.45 12.49 -9.63
N GLY A 86 3.41 11.34 -8.96
CA GLY A 86 2.28 10.85 -8.18
C GLY A 86 1.97 9.39 -8.45
N CYS A 87 2.05 8.56 -7.40
CA CYS A 87 1.82 7.12 -7.51
C CYS A 87 1.36 6.55 -6.16
N ASP A 88 0.33 5.75 -6.17
CA ASP A 88 -0.24 5.14 -4.97
C ASP A 88 -0.13 3.60 -4.98
N ALA A 89 0.46 3.01 -6.03
CA ALA A 89 0.79 1.60 -6.06
C ALA A 89 2.04 1.33 -6.91
N ILE A 90 2.92 0.47 -6.41
CA ILE A 90 4.09 -0.01 -7.14
C ILE A 90 4.00 -1.53 -7.27
N VAL A 91 4.05 -2.02 -8.51
CA VAL A 91 4.24 -3.43 -8.87
C VAL A 91 5.72 -3.65 -9.14
N CYS A 92 6.31 -4.70 -8.57
CA CYS A 92 7.72 -4.98 -8.73
C CYS A 92 7.97 -6.48 -9.03
N THR A 93 8.60 -6.76 -10.17
CA THR A 93 9.13 -8.07 -10.53
C THR A 93 10.66 -8.10 -10.55
N ALA A 94 11.29 -6.93 -10.39
CA ALA A 94 12.74 -6.81 -10.26
C ALA A 94 13.23 -7.35 -8.92
N ARG A 95 14.45 -7.90 -8.91
CA ARG A 95 15.12 -8.34 -7.69
C ARG A 95 15.85 -7.18 -7.03
N GLU A 96 15.98 -7.23 -5.70
CA GLU A 96 16.80 -6.27 -4.94
C GLU A 96 16.30 -4.82 -5.08
N VAL A 97 14.99 -4.64 -5.26
CA VAL A 97 14.33 -3.34 -5.31
C VAL A 97 13.31 -3.28 -4.17
N PRO A 98 13.68 -2.69 -3.03
CA PRO A 98 12.74 -2.43 -1.96
C PRO A 98 11.73 -1.35 -2.36
N VAL A 99 10.49 -1.52 -1.92
CA VAL A 99 9.41 -0.54 -2.09
C VAL A 99 8.86 -0.18 -0.73
N MET A 100 8.71 1.11 -0.46
CA MET A 100 8.19 1.62 0.80
C MET A 100 7.11 2.67 0.55
N LEU A 101 5.93 2.47 1.14
CA LEU A 101 4.84 3.42 1.17
C LEU A 101 4.54 3.82 2.62
N CYS A 102 4.03 5.03 2.83
CA CYS A 102 3.69 5.56 4.15
C CYS A 102 2.17 5.55 4.34
N PHE A 103 1.74 5.20 5.54
CA PHE A 103 0.33 5.09 5.87
C PHE A 103 0.02 5.78 7.21
N ALA A 104 -1.11 6.47 7.23
CA ALA A 104 -1.78 6.98 8.41
C ALA A 104 -3.28 6.86 8.13
N ASP A 105 -3.93 5.84 8.70
CA ASP A 105 -5.34 5.45 8.54
C ASP A 105 -5.75 4.84 7.19
N CYS A 106 -5.17 5.29 6.05
CA CYS A 106 -5.39 4.64 4.75
C CYS A 106 -4.95 3.17 4.76
N VAL A 107 -5.57 2.35 3.92
CA VAL A 107 -5.38 0.89 3.92
C VAL A 107 -4.11 0.50 3.14
N PRO A 108 -3.11 -0.12 3.80
CA PRO A 108 -1.98 -0.73 3.12
C PRO A 108 -2.40 -2.10 2.57
N VAL A 109 -2.11 -2.36 1.29
CA VAL A 109 -2.33 -3.68 0.69
C VAL A 109 -1.03 -4.15 0.05
N VAL A 110 -0.58 -5.35 0.44
CA VAL A 110 0.55 -6.04 -0.20
C VAL A 110 0.01 -7.23 -0.97
N LEU A 111 0.30 -7.27 -2.27
CA LEU A 111 -0.01 -8.41 -3.13
C LEU A 111 1.28 -9.18 -3.42
N VAL A 112 1.24 -10.49 -3.23
CA VAL A 112 2.38 -11.37 -3.48
C VAL A 112 2.00 -12.43 -4.50
N ALA A 113 2.80 -12.55 -5.55
CA ALA A 113 2.64 -13.52 -6.63
C ALA A 113 3.92 -14.31 -6.86
N PRO A 114 3.86 -15.47 -7.53
CA PRO A 114 5.04 -16.07 -8.11
C PRO A 114 5.74 -15.10 -9.07
N GLY A 115 6.95 -14.66 -8.72
CA GLY A 115 7.75 -13.76 -9.56
C GLY A 115 7.63 -12.27 -9.30
N GLY A 116 6.77 -11.82 -8.34
CA GLY A 116 6.66 -10.39 -8.06
C GLY A 116 5.78 -10.07 -6.86
N PHE A 117 5.66 -8.77 -6.60
CA PHE A 117 4.77 -8.25 -5.55
C PHE A 117 4.25 -6.86 -5.95
N ALA A 118 3.22 -6.40 -5.26
CA ALA A 118 2.80 -5.01 -5.30
C ALA A 118 2.57 -4.47 -3.89
N VAL A 119 2.85 -3.16 -3.71
CA VAL A 119 2.49 -2.41 -2.51
C VAL A 119 1.54 -1.31 -2.92
N VAL A 120 0.38 -1.23 -2.26
CA VAL A 120 -0.72 -0.35 -2.64
C VAL A 120 -1.13 0.52 -1.45
N HIS A 121 -1.23 1.81 -1.67
CA HIS A 121 -1.84 2.77 -0.76
C HIS A 121 -3.29 3.00 -1.18
N SER A 122 -4.23 2.41 -0.46
CA SER A 122 -5.65 2.47 -0.78
C SER A 122 -6.40 3.37 0.21
N GLY A 123 -6.32 4.69 -0.01
CA GLY A 123 -7.23 5.65 0.60
C GLY A 123 -8.63 5.58 -0.05
N TRP A 124 -9.63 6.32 0.46
CA TRP A 124 -10.99 6.23 -0.06
C TRP A 124 -11.11 6.52 -1.57
N LYS A 125 -10.31 7.46 -2.12
CA LYS A 125 -10.31 7.76 -3.57
C LYS A 125 -9.73 6.60 -4.38
N GLY A 126 -8.60 6.05 -3.94
CA GLY A 126 -7.97 4.89 -4.58
C GLY A 126 -8.84 3.64 -4.47
N THR A 127 -9.51 3.45 -3.32
CA THR A 127 -10.41 2.30 -3.12
C THR A 127 -11.59 2.37 -4.09
N ILE A 128 -12.28 3.51 -4.20
CA ILE A 128 -13.42 3.65 -5.12
C ILE A 128 -13.01 3.56 -6.59
N ALA A 129 -11.76 3.95 -6.91
CA ALA A 129 -11.15 3.76 -8.23
C ALA A 129 -10.55 2.36 -8.44
N ARG A 130 -10.75 1.44 -7.48
CA ARG A 130 -10.31 0.04 -7.51
C ARG A 130 -8.80 -0.12 -7.69
N ILE A 131 -7.99 0.71 -7.03
CA ILE A 131 -6.51 0.69 -7.17
C ILE A 131 -5.91 -0.69 -6.87
N SER A 132 -6.42 -1.42 -5.86
CA SER A 132 -5.94 -2.76 -5.51
C SER A 132 -6.20 -3.78 -6.61
N ALA A 133 -7.35 -3.71 -7.29
CA ALA A 133 -7.65 -4.54 -8.46
C ALA A 133 -6.76 -4.19 -9.66
N LYS A 134 -6.51 -2.90 -9.90
CA LYS A 134 -5.57 -2.44 -10.95
C LYS A 134 -4.15 -2.93 -10.69
N ALA A 135 -3.67 -2.83 -9.46
CA ALA A 135 -2.36 -3.34 -9.07
C ALA A 135 -2.28 -4.86 -9.20
N CYS A 136 -3.36 -5.60 -8.86
CA CYS A 136 -3.44 -7.04 -9.06
C CYS A 136 -3.32 -7.41 -10.54
N GLN A 137 -4.07 -6.76 -11.42
CA GLN A 137 -4.00 -6.99 -12.87
C GLN A 137 -2.61 -6.68 -13.44
N ALA A 138 -2.03 -5.53 -13.05
CA ALA A 138 -0.67 -5.16 -13.46
C ALA A 138 0.38 -6.15 -12.96
N LEU A 139 0.23 -6.68 -11.73
CA LEU A 139 1.12 -7.71 -11.19
C LEU A 139 1.00 -9.02 -11.96
N CYS A 140 -0.22 -9.47 -12.27
CA CYS A 140 -0.45 -10.66 -13.08
C CYS A 140 0.19 -10.54 -14.47
N GLU A 141 0.03 -9.38 -15.11
CA GLU A 141 0.61 -9.11 -16.42
C GLU A 141 2.15 -9.11 -16.35
N ALA A 142 2.73 -8.41 -15.39
CA ALA A 142 4.19 -8.30 -15.26
C ALA A 142 4.88 -9.60 -14.82
N ALA A 143 4.25 -10.37 -13.94
CA ALA A 143 4.79 -11.63 -13.42
C ALA A 143 4.41 -12.86 -14.27
N GLY A 144 3.46 -12.74 -15.20
CA GLY A 144 2.96 -13.86 -16.01
C GLY A 144 2.16 -14.86 -15.18
N CYS A 145 1.46 -14.44 -14.15
CA CYS A 145 0.65 -15.27 -13.26
C CYS A 145 -0.85 -14.98 -13.41
N LYS A 146 -1.69 -15.71 -12.67
CA LYS A 146 -3.14 -15.49 -12.62
C LYS A 146 -3.55 -14.87 -11.28
N PRO A 147 -4.73 -14.23 -11.19
CA PRO A 147 -5.22 -13.68 -9.93
C PRO A 147 -5.40 -14.72 -8.82
N ASP A 148 -5.70 -15.97 -9.14
CA ASP A 148 -5.81 -17.08 -8.17
C ASP A 148 -4.44 -17.52 -7.59
N ASP A 149 -3.32 -17.11 -8.22
CA ASP A 149 -1.97 -17.31 -7.70
C ASP A 149 -1.57 -16.22 -6.67
N ILE A 150 -2.40 -15.17 -6.47
CA ILE A 150 -2.06 -14.03 -5.63
C ILE A 150 -2.51 -14.24 -4.19
N SER A 151 -1.58 -13.96 -3.26
CA SER A 151 -1.91 -13.74 -1.85
C SER A 151 -1.93 -12.23 -1.55
N ALA A 152 -3.03 -11.75 -0.99
CA ALA A 152 -3.22 -10.35 -0.62
C ALA A 152 -3.22 -10.18 0.90
N TYR A 153 -2.48 -9.19 1.40
CA TYR A 153 -2.35 -8.87 2.82
C TYR A 153 -2.79 -7.43 3.04
N ILE A 154 -3.87 -7.25 3.81
CA ILE A 154 -4.37 -5.96 4.25
C ILE A 154 -3.79 -5.67 5.63
N GLY A 155 -3.00 -4.60 5.73
CA GLY A 155 -2.31 -4.21 6.96
C GLY A 155 -3.13 -3.30 7.88
N PRO A 156 -2.51 -2.74 8.94
CA PRO A 156 -3.17 -1.85 9.89
C PRO A 156 -3.75 -0.60 9.22
N HIS A 157 -5.00 -0.26 9.55
CA HIS A 157 -5.73 0.87 8.97
C HIS A 157 -6.87 1.32 9.90
N ILE A 158 -7.58 2.39 9.55
CA ILE A 158 -8.84 2.75 10.20
C ILE A 158 -9.91 1.70 9.85
N LEU A 159 -10.46 1.05 10.87
CA LEU A 159 -11.39 -0.07 10.67
C LEU A 159 -12.78 0.39 10.25
N GLY A 160 -13.56 -0.56 9.70
CA GLY A 160 -14.91 -0.32 9.23
C GLY A 160 -15.93 0.03 10.32
N ASP A 161 -15.59 -0.06 11.60
CA ASP A 161 -16.41 0.41 12.73
C ASP A 161 -15.95 1.78 13.30
N GLU A 162 -14.96 2.41 12.67
CA GLU A 162 -14.32 3.63 13.14
C GLU A 162 -14.39 4.78 12.13
N TYR A 163 -14.56 4.47 10.84
CA TYR A 163 -14.46 5.45 9.76
C TYR A 163 -15.83 6.04 9.40
N GLU A 164 -16.26 7.08 10.16
CA GLU A 164 -17.49 7.82 9.85
C GLU A 164 -17.23 8.78 8.67
N VAL A 165 -18.11 8.74 7.66
CA VAL A 165 -18.03 9.54 6.45
C VAL A 165 -19.35 10.28 6.15
N SER A 166 -19.36 11.14 5.13
CA SER A 166 -20.59 11.79 4.67
C SER A 166 -21.52 10.79 3.98
N GLN A 167 -22.83 11.07 3.99
CA GLN A 167 -23.79 10.25 3.26
C GLN A 167 -23.47 10.21 1.77
N GLU A 168 -23.08 11.31 1.17
CA GLU A 168 -22.66 11.38 -0.23
C GLU A 168 -21.53 10.38 -0.54
N LEU A 169 -20.54 10.25 0.35
CA LEU A 169 -19.47 9.28 0.15
C LEU A 169 -19.96 7.83 0.31
N MET A 170 -20.83 7.56 1.28
CA MET A 170 -21.48 6.25 1.42
C MET A 170 -22.25 5.87 0.17
N ASP A 171 -23.06 6.77 -0.38
CA ASP A 171 -23.85 6.55 -1.59
C ASP A 171 -22.95 6.22 -2.80
N ARG A 172 -21.82 6.90 -2.92
CA ARG A 172 -20.81 6.62 -3.97
C ARG A 172 -20.20 5.23 -3.82
N PHE A 173 -19.85 4.83 -2.59
CA PHE A 173 -19.31 3.49 -2.34
C PHE A 173 -20.37 2.40 -2.57
N ALA A 174 -21.61 2.60 -2.13
CA ALA A 174 -22.71 1.64 -2.36
C ALA A 174 -23.09 1.50 -3.85
N ALA A 175 -22.85 2.53 -4.66
CA ALA A 175 -23.02 2.45 -6.10
C ALA A 175 -21.94 1.60 -6.80
N GLU A 176 -20.73 1.51 -6.19
CA GLU A 176 -19.57 0.80 -6.76
C GLU A 176 -19.37 -0.59 -6.16
N PHE A 177 -19.74 -0.80 -4.88
CA PHE A 177 -19.47 -2.03 -4.13
C PHE A 177 -20.75 -2.59 -3.51
N VAL A 178 -21.03 -3.87 -3.79
CA VAL A 178 -22.22 -4.56 -3.27
C VAL A 178 -22.13 -4.79 -1.75
N CYS A 179 -20.91 -4.94 -1.22
CA CYS A 179 -20.68 -5.14 0.21
C CYS A 179 -20.97 -3.89 1.07
N ILE A 180 -21.19 -2.72 0.48
CA ILE A 180 -21.42 -1.46 1.20
C ILE A 180 -22.91 -1.11 1.22
N ASP A 181 -23.50 -1.02 2.42
CA ASP A 181 -24.89 -0.60 2.64
C ASP A 181 -24.95 0.85 3.17
N ALA A 182 -25.25 1.78 2.27
CA ALA A 182 -25.40 3.20 2.59
C ALA A 182 -26.63 3.53 3.45
N THR A 183 -27.57 2.58 3.64
CA THR A 183 -28.78 2.79 4.44
C THR A 183 -28.64 2.40 5.89
N ALA A 184 -27.67 1.54 6.22
CA ALA A 184 -27.47 1.00 7.57
C ALA A 184 -26.77 2.00 8.50
N SER A 185 -25.72 2.67 8.01
CA SER A 185 -24.94 3.64 8.79
C SER A 185 -24.09 4.52 7.87
N ARG A 186 -23.39 5.51 8.45
CA ARG A 186 -22.37 6.30 7.75
C ARG A 186 -20.94 5.82 8.09
N ILE A 187 -20.81 4.56 8.40
CA ILE A 187 -19.54 3.92 8.75
C ILE A 187 -19.06 3.14 7.52
N LEU A 188 -17.89 3.53 6.98
CA LEU A 188 -17.34 2.99 5.75
C LEU A 188 -16.25 1.95 6.02
N ASP A 189 -16.47 0.72 5.58
CA ASP A 189 -15.46 -0.35 5.61
C ASP A 189 -14.67 -0.39 4.30
N LEU A 190 -13.50 0.26 4.29
CA LEU A 190 -12.60 0.25 3.13
C LEU A 190 -12.03 -1.14 2.86
N SER A 191 -11.75 -1.93 3.91
CA SER A 191 -11.19 -3.26 3.73
C SER A 191 -12.19 -4.22 3.06
N ALA A 192 -13.47 -4.09 3.37
CA ALA A 192 -14.54 -4.84 2.70
C ALA A 192 -14.61 -4.51 1.21
N ALA A 193 -14.58 -3.23 0.85
CA ALA A 193 -14.57 -2.77 -0.55
C ALA A 193 -13.31 -3.25 -1.30
N ILE A 194 -12.14 -3.21 -0.67
CA ILE A 194 -10.89 -3.72 -1.24
C ILE A 194 -10.96 -5.22 -1.48
N ARG A 195 -11.50 -5.99 -0.54
CA ARG A 195 -11.70 -7.44 -0.68
C ARG A 195 -12.62 -7.76 -1.87
N GLU A 196 -13.75 -7.05 -1.98
CA GLU A 196 -14.66 -7.20 -3.11
C GLU A 196 -13.95 -6.90 -4.43
N ALA A 197 -13.23 -5.78 -4.53
CA ALA A 197 -12.48 -5.40 -5.73
C ALA A 197 -11.44 -6.45 -6.16
N LEU A 198 -10.74 -7.07 -5.20
CA LEU A 198 -9.77 -8.13 -5.46
C LEU A 198 -10.44 -9.43 -5.89
N MET A 199 -11.57 -9.79 -5.27
CA MET A 199 -12.34 -10.98 -5.66
C MET A 199 -12.96 -10.84 -7.05
N ASP A 200 -13.42 -9.66 -7.41
CA ASP A 200 -14.00 -9.37 -8.74
C ASP A 200 -12.99 -9.58 -9.88
N VAL A 201 -11.69 -9.40 -9.61
CA VAL A 201 -10.63 -9.67 -10.60
C VAL A 201 -10.05 -11.09 -10.49
N GLY A 202 -10.59 -11.93 -9.61
CA GLY A 202 -10.29 -13.36 -9.52
C GLY A 202 -9.33 -13.78 -8.42
N VAL A 203 -8.99 -12.91 -7.47
CA VAL A 203 -8.23 -13.32 -6.27
C VAL A 203 -9.14 -14.18 -5.39
N GLU A 204 -8.66 -15.36 -5.00
CA GLU A 204 -9.40 -16.26 -4.13
C GLU A 204 -9.63 -15.64 -2.75
N ALA A 205 -10.86 -15.73 -2.22
CA ALA A 205 -11.19 -15.19 -0.90
C ALA A 205 -10.29 -15.74 0.23
N SER A 206 -9.86 -16.98 0.11
CA SER A 206 -8.93 -17.65 1.02
C SER A 206 -7.50 -17.12 0.94
N GLY A 207 -7.14 -16.48 -0.18
CA GLY A 207 -5.85 -15.82 -0.39
C GLY A 207 -5.79 -14.40 0.16
N ILE A 208 -6.91 -13.84 0.68
CA ILE A 208 -6.96 -12.48 1.22
C ILE A 208 -6.94 -12.51 2.75
N VAL A 209 -5.83 -12.08 3.33
CA VAL A 209 -5.62 -11.97 4.78
C VAL A 209 -5.76 -10.52 5.20
N ASP A 210 -6.65 -10.24 6.14
CA ASP A 210 -6.83 -8.92 6.74
C ASP A 210 -6.35 -8.98 8.20
N ALA A 211 -5.39 -8.14 8.56
CA ALA A 211 -4.82 -8.07 9.91
C ALA A 211 -5.83 -7.60 10.96
N LYS A 212 -6.85 -6.81 10.56
CA LYS A 212 -7.86 -6.20 11.42
C LYS A 212 -7.28 -5.45 12.62
N LEU A 213 -6.19 -4.74 12.37
CA LEU A 213 -5.51 -3.89 13.35
C LEU A 213 -5.89 -2.44 13.10
N SER A 214 -6.48 -1.81 14.13
CA SER A 214 -6.89 -0.40 14.09
C SER A 214 -5.69 0.52 14.28
N THR A 215 -5.58 1.58 13.46
CA THR A 215 -4.64 2.68 13.68
C THR A 215 -5.18 3.72 14.66
N VAL A 216 -6.49 3.71 14.94
CA VAL A 216 -7.14 4.66 15.86
C VAL A 216 -7.05 4.20 17.32
N ARG A 217 -7.06 2.88 17.57
CA ARG A 217 -7.11 2.27 18.92
C ARG A 217 -5.76 1.88 19.49
N GLN A 218 -4.65 2.24 18.80
CA GLN A 218 -3.28 1.91 19.24
C GLN A 218 -2.61 3.04 20.01
#